data_4ae2250087687d310eec5e430b4e17d7
#
_entry.id   4ae2250087687d310eec5e430b4e17d7
#
_cell.length_a   1.000
_cell.length_b   1.000
_cell.length_c   1.000
_cell.angle_alpha   90.00
_cell.angle_beta   90.00
_cell.angle_gamma   90.00
#
_symmetry.space_group_name_H-M   'P 1'
#
loop_
_entity.id
_entity.type
_entity.pdbx_description
1 polymer ?
#
loop_
_entity_poly.entity_id
_entity_poly.type
_entity_poly.pdbx_seq_one_letter_code
_entity_poly.pdbx_strand_id
1 'polypeptide(L)'
;MGRPVAGPVPTRLAPVPDAPALLLEPDRRDAPRTLVVADVHLGLGGTLERPGGPPEGSADRLADQLIAIVKRTGTEGVLVAGDAKHPIVGTPPALRPVVFGFFARILSEDVRVGLVLGNHDVGIVPHLPREVDVYPAGGTVRDGVGIFHGHAWPSNRVLRADRLVAGHLHPGFRLAPTAADPEGKRRCWVRVEREPEPARPLRRRRHAELGAREIVVVPAFNPIAGTESLNRNRPARGRSFLYGRFLSRGVARAYLLDGTDVGPLPIPKASAPASRGATRARRGR
;
A
#
# COMPACT_ATOMS: atom_id res chain seq x y z
N MET A 1 39.31 15.12 2.93
CA MET A 1 38.19 15.37 3.86
C MET A 1 36.91 14.89 3.18
N GLY A 2 36.39 13.72 3.55
CA GLY A 2 35.13 13.19 3.02
C GLY A 2 33.95 14.02 3.51
N ARG A 3 33.08 14.42 2.59
CA ARG A 3 31.79 15.04 2.96
C ARG A 3 31.03 14.09 3.88
N PRO A 4 30.47 14.56 5.00
CA PRO A 4 29.62 13.73 5.83
C PRO A 4 28.46 13.22 4.96
N VAL A 5 28.24 11.92 4.95
CA VAL A 5 27.04 11.31 4.36
C VAL A 5 25.87 11.84 5.18
N ALA A 6 25.07 12.73 4.59
CA ALA A 6 23.89 13.26 5.24
C ALA A 6 23.00 12.07 5.66
N GLY A 7 22.67 12.00 6.95
CA GLY A 7 21.74 11.02 7.48
C GLY A 7 20.37 11.10 6.75
N PRO A 8 19.53 10.07 6.87
CA PRO A 8 18.23 10.06 6.23
C PRO A 8 17.43 11.31 6.66
N VAL A 9 16.97 12.08 5.69
CA VAL A 9 16.16 13.27 5.93
C VAL A 9 14.82 12.80 6.49
N PRO A 10 14.34 13.35 7.62
CA PRO A 10 13.03 13.03 8.14
C PRO A 10 11.96 13.38 7.09
N THR A 11 11.10 12.41 6.77
CA THR A 11 10.01 12.61 5.81
C THR A 11 8.69 12.45 6.54
N ARG A 12 7.84 13.47 6.53
CA ARG A 12 6.51 13.39 7.10
C ARG A 12 5.60 12.56 6.20
N LEU A 13 4.82 11.66 6.81
CA LEU A 13 3.76 10.92 6.15
C LEU A 13 2.43 11.63 6.44
N ALA A 14 1.87 12.31 5.46
CA ALA A 14 0.66 13.12 5.62
C ALA A 14 -0.49 12.51 4.78
N PRO A 15 -1.48 11.84 5.40
CA PRO A 15 -2.71 11.49 4.70
C PRO A 15 -3.36 12.72 4.09
N VAL A 16 -3.76 12.63 2.82
CA VAL A 16 -4.49 13.71 2.17
C VAL A 16 -5.95 13.65 2.66
N PRO A 17 -6.51 14.73 3.23
CA PRO A 17 -7.88 14.72 3.74
C PRO A 17 -8.89 14.29 2.67
N ASP A 18 -9.82 13.43 3.07
CA ASP A 18 -10.92 12.88 2.26
C ASP A 18 -10.46 12.10 1.02
N ALA A 19 -9.18 11.72 0.94
CA ALA A 19 -8.62 11.00 -0.19
C ALA A 19 -7.80 9.78 0.25
N PRO A 20 -7.85 8.65 -0.49
CA PRO A 20 -7.00 7.49 -0.23
C PRO A 20 -5.59 7.69 -0.83
N ALA A 21 -4.94 8.76 -0.45
CA ALA A 21 -3.64 9.19 -0.94
C ALA A 21 -2.76 9.70 0.20
N LEU A 22 -1.48 9.30 0.22
CA LEU A 22 -0.51 9.67 1.24
C LEU A 22 0.55 10.57 0.62
N LEU A 23 0.74 11.75 1.17
CA LEU A 23 1.80 12.65 0.76
C LEU A 23 3.07 12.38 1.58
N LEU A 24 4.17 12.15 0.89
CA LEU A 24 5.51 12.11 1.46
C LEU A 24 6.09 13.53 1.37
N GLU A 25 6.29 14.15 2.51
CA GLU A 25 6.83 15.50 2.63
C GLU A 25 8.22 15.43 3.26
N PRO A 26 9.30 15.47 2.45
CA PRO A 26 10.65 15.55 2.99
C PRO A 26 10.85 16.87 3.76
N ASP A 27 11.58 16.81 4.86
CA ASP A 27 11.86 17.99 5.71
C ASP A 27 12.77 19.04 5.02
N ARG A 28 13.32 18.69 3.86
CA ARG A 28 14.06 19.62 3.00
C ARG A 28 13.12 20.37 2.07
N ARG A 29 13.15 21.69 2.12
CA ARG A 29 12.30 22.57 1.29
C ARG A 29 12.41 22.33 -0.21
N ASP A 30 13.60 21.92 -0.69
CA ASP A 30 13.89 21.70 -2.12
C ASP A 30 13.72 20.23 -2.56
N ALA A 31 13.27 19.34 -1.66
CA ALA A 31 13.06 17.95 -2.02
C ALA A 31 11.63 17.78 -2.58
N PRO A 32 11.49 17.08 -3.71
CA PRO A 32 10.19 16.90 -4.35
C PRO A 32 9.25 16.07 -3.46
N ARG A 33 8.02 16.56 -3.32
CA ARG A 33 6.96 15.80 -2.63
C ARG A 33 6.44 14.70 -3.52
N THR A 34 6.19 13.54 -2.91
CA THR A 34 5.67 12.36 -3.63
C THR A 34 4.33 11.95 -3.07
N LEU A 35 3.33 11.85 -3.93
CA LEU A 35 2.01 11.31 -3.59
C LEU A 35 2.02 9.79 -3.77
N VAL A 36 1.64 9.04 -2.75
CA VAL A 36 1.52 7.58 -2.81
C VAL A 36 0.04 7.18 -2.80
N VAL A 37 -0.36 6.38 -3.78
CA VAL A 37 -1.67 5.71 -3.87
C VAL A 37 -1.46 4.21 -4.07
N ALA A 38 -2.46 3.38 -3.79
CA ALA A 38 -2.38 1.94 -3.98
C ALA A 38 -3.70 1.38 -4.50
N ASP A 39 -3.65 0.21 -5.08
CA ASP A 39 -4.86 -0.58 -5.38
C ASP A 39 -5.85 0.18 -6.29
N VAL A 40 -5.34 0.66 -7.43
CA VAL A 40 -6.13 1.40 -8.44
C VAL A 40 -7.07 0.46 -9.19
N HIS A 41 -6.65 -0.79 -9.42
CA HIS A 41 -7.45 -1.85 -10.04
C HIS A 41 -8.19 -1.41 -11.30
N LEU A 42 -7.49 -0.82 -12.28
CA LEU A 42 -8.05 -0.48 -13.58
C LEU A 42 -8.72 -1.70 -14.22
N GLY A 43 -9.95 -1.50 -14.73
CA GLY A 43 -10.75 -2.57 -15.31
C GLY A 43 -11.62 -3.36 -14.32
N LEU A 44 -11.64 -3.01 -13.05
CA LEU A 44 -12.52 -3.62 -12.03
C LEU A 44 -13.95 -3.15 -12.33
N GLY A 45 -14.68 -2.77 -12.73
CA GLY A 45 -16.07 -2.37 -12.96
C GLY A 45 -16.56 -2.66 -14.36
N GLY A 46 -15.68 -3.21 -15.19
CA GLY A 46 -15.95 -3.40 -16.61
C GLY A 46 -15.90 -2.09 -17.40
N THR A 47 -15.94 -2.21 -18.73
CA THR A 47 -15.96 -1.07 -19.65
C THR A 47 -17.39 -0.63 -20.00
N LEU A 48 -18.38 -1.00 -19.19
CA LEU A 48 -19.78 -0.69 -19.48
C LEU A 48 -20.05 0.80 -19.28
N GLU A 49 -20.20 1.51 -20.36
CA GLU A 49 -20.77 2.86 -20.38
C GLU A 49 -22.20 2.80 -19.85
N ARG A 50 -22.50 3.56 -18.81
CA ARG A 50 -23.87 3.75 -18.29
C ARG A 50 -24.37 5.12 -18.70
N PRO A 51 -25.67 5.25 -19.01
CA PRO A 51 -26.29 6.56 -19.18
C PRO A 51 -26.08 7.42 -17.92
N GLY A 52 -25.50 8.61 -18.07
CA GLY A 52 -25.24 9.51 -16.93
C GLY A 52 -23.75 9.75 -16.57
N GLY A 53 -22.82 9.24 -17.37
CA GLY A 53 -21.40 9.46 -17.22
C GLY A 53 -20.61 8.20 -16.85
N PRO A 54 -19.27 8.28 -16.79
CA PRO A 54 -18.44 7.13 -16.49
C PRO A 54 -18.75 6.56 -15.10
N PRO A 55 -18.84 5.22 -14.95
CA PRO A 55 -19.15 4.60 -13.67
C PRO A 55 -18.07 4.90 -12.63
N GLU A 56 -18.46 4.90 -11.36
CA GLU A 56 -17.53 4.97 -10.26
C GLU A 56 -16.46 3.86 -10.40
N GLY A 57 -15.20 4.21 -10.20
CA GLY A 57 -14.07 3.28 -10.42
C GLY A 57 -13.63 3.12 -11.87
N SER A 58 -14.23 3.85 -12.83
CA SER A 58 -13.71 3.91 -14.19
C SER A 58 -12.32 4.56 -14.24
N ALA A 59 -11.51 4.20 -15.23
CA ALA A 59 -10.15 4.73 -15.38
C ALA A 59 -10.14 6.26 -15.48
N ASP A 60 -11.09 6.85 -16.18
CA ASP A 60 -11.18 8.31 -16.36
C ASP A 60 -11.48 9.01 -15.04
N ARG A 61 -12.46 8.54 -14.28
CA ARG A 61 -12.74 9.11 -12.94
C ARG A 61 -11.59 8.95 -11.97
N LEU A 62 -10.92 7.80 -11.99
CA LEU A 62 -9.75 7.57 -11.14
C LEU A 62 -8.59 8.48 -11.53
N ALA A 63 -8.38 8.71 -12.84
CA ALA A 63 -7.38 9.66 -13.31
C ALA A 63 -7.73 11.10 -12.92
N ASP A 64 -8.99 11.54 -13.13
CA ASP A 64 -9.46 12.86 -12.72
C ASP A 64 -9.30 13.11 -11.23
N GLN A 65 -9.66 12.11 -10.41
CA GLN A 65 -9.51 12.17 -8.96
C GLN A 65 -8.03 12.31 -8.56
N LEU A 66 -7.14 11.52 -9.16
CA LEU A 66 -5.72 11.55 -8.86
C LEU A 66 -5.09 12.89 -9.29
N ILE A 67 -5.43 13.37 -10.48
CA ILE A 67 -4.98 14.68 -11.00
C ILE A 67 -5.45 15.82 -10.09
N ALA A 68 -6.71 15.79 -9.63
CA ALA A 68 -7.22 16.78 -8.69
C ALA A 68 -6.42 16.80 -7.38
N ILE A 69 -6.02 15.61 -6.88
CA ILE A 69 -5.16 15.52 -5.69
C ILE A 69 -3.77 16.04 -5.98
N VAL A 70 -3.15 15.71 -7.10
CA VAL A 70 -1.86 16.24 -7.56
C VAL A 70 -1.88 17.77 -7.56
N LYS A 71 -2.87 18.38 -8.20
CA LYS A 71 -3.03 19.85 -8.27
C LYS A 71 -3.22 20.47 -6.88
N ARG A 72 -4.08 19.88 -6.07
CA ARG A 72 -4.37 20.38 -4.70
C ARG A 72 -3.15 20.32 -3.78
N THR A 73 -2.32 19.28 -3.90
CA THR A 73 -1.15 19.09 -3.05
C THR A 73 0.12 19.73 -3.62
N GLY A 74 0.14 20.10 -4.89
CA GLY A 74 1.32 20.60 -5.59
C GLY A 74 2.48 19.62 -5.53
N THR A 75 2.20 18.33 -5.66
CA THR A 75 3.21 17.27 -5.64
C THR A 75 3.95 17.17 -6.97
N GLU A 76 5.22 16.83 -6.95
CA GLU A 76 6.06 16.67 -8.15
C GLU A 76 6.24 15.21 -8.56
N GLY A 77 5.66 14.28 -7.80
CA GLY A 77 5.72 12.86 -8.13
C GLY A 77 4.52 12.07 -7.62
N VAL A 78 4.14 11.06 -8.37
CA VAL A 78 3.11 10.08 -8.02
C VAL A 78 3.73 8.68 -8.01
N LEU A 79 3.51 7.91 -6.96
CA LEU A 79 3.92 6.53 -6.87
C LEU A 79 2.71 5.64 -6.59
N VAL A 80 2.40 4.74 -7.52
CA VAL A 80 1.39 3.70 -7.32
C VAL A 80 2.06 2.53 -6.60
N ALA A 81 1.62 2.25 -5.38
CA ALA A 81 2.15 1.17 -4.55
C ALA A 81 1.47 -0.17 -4.84
N GLY A 82 1.37 -0.52 -6.12
CA GLY A 82 0.92 -1.80 -6.63
C GLY A 82 -0.57 -1.90 -6.95
N ASP A 83 -0.89 -2.97 -7.67
CA ASP A 83 -2.22 -3.31 -8.15
C ASP A 83 -2.87 -2.18 -8.98
N ALA A 84 -2.10 -1.71 -9.98
CA ALA A 84 -2.59 -0.71 -10.93
C ALA A 84 -3.73 -1.25 -11.80
N LYS A 85 -3.69 -2.53 -12.21
CA LYS A 85 -4.77 -3.19 -12.96
C LYS A 85 -5.44 -4.31 -12.17
N HIS A 86 -6.69 -4.65 -12.53
CA HIS A 86 -7.46 -5.67 -11.80
C HIS A 86 -7.19 -7.12 -12.23
N PRO A 87 -7.13 -7.51 -13.50
CA PRO A 87 -6.84 -8.90 -13.88
C PRO A 87 -5.46 -9.35 -13.37
N ILE A 88 -5.40 -10.48 -12.67
CA ILE A 88 -4.13 -11.00 -12.10
C ILE A 88 -3.20 -11.46 -13.22
N VAL A 89 -3.71 -12.27 -14.15
CA VAL A 89 -2.91 -12.89 -15.21
C VAL A 89 -2.98 -12.05 -16.48
N GLY A 90 -1.84 -11.52 -16.91
CA GLY A 90 -1.71 -10.76 -18.15
C GLY A 90 -2.48 -9.44 -18.16
N THR A 91 -2.45 -8.75 -19.29
CA THR A 91 -3.22 -7.53 -19.55
C THR A 91 -4.11 -7.77 -20.75
N PRO A 92 -5.43 -7.97 -20.57
CA PRO A 92 -6.36 -8.19 -21.67
C PRO A 92 -6.25 -7.10 -22.75
N PRO A 93 -6.41 -7.41 -24.05
CA PRO A 93 -6.28 -6.43 -25.13
C PRO A 93 -7.07 -5.15 -24.92
N ALA A 94 -8.34 -5.27 -24.49
CA ALA A 94 -9.19 -4.11 -24.20
C ALA A 94 -8.71 -3.24 -23.02
N LEU A 95 -7.94 -3.79 -22.09
CA LEU A 95 -7.42 -3.05 -20.96
C LEU A 95 -6.10 -2.32 -21.24
N ARG A 96 -5.35 -2.73 -22.25
CA ARG A 96 -4.04 -2.14 -22.59
C ARG A 96 -4.11 -0.63 -22.84
N PRO A 97 -5.00 -0.12 -23.72
CA PRO A 97 -5.13 1.33 -23.94
C PRO A 97 -5.63 2.06 -22.68
N VAL A 98 -6.44 1.42 -21.85
CA VAL A 98 -6.93 1.99 -20.59
C VAL A 98 -5.78 2.20 -19.61
N VAL A 99 -4.91 1.20 -19.45
CA VAL A 99 -3.71 1.30 -18.61
C VAL A 99 -2.79 2.40 -19.13
N PHE A 100 -2.48 2.38 -20.43
CA PHE A 100 -1.63 3.41 -21.04
C PHE A 100 -2.21 4.81 -20.83
N GLY A 101 -3.52 5.00 -21.15
CA GLY A 101 -4.20 6.29 -21.04
C GLY A 101 -4.23 6.84 -19.62
N PHE A 102 -4.45 5.98 -18.61
CA PHE A 102 -4.43 6.39 -17.21
C PHE A 102 -3.07 7.00 -16.81
N PHE A 103 -1.97 6.29 -17.09
CA PHE A 103 -0.64 6.78 -16.74
C PHE A 103 -0.22 7.99 -17.59
N ALA A 104 -0.55 7.99 -18.88
CA ALA A 104 -0.25 9.13 -19.77
C ALA A 104 -0.94 10.43 -19.31
N ARG A 105 -2.19 10.35 -18.85
CA ARG A 105 -2.91 11.50 -18.29
C ARG A 105 -2.27 12.05 -17.02
N ILE A 106 -1.74 11.19 -16.16
CA ILE A 106 -1.04 11.65 -14.95
C ILE A 106 0.30 12.29 -15.34
N LEU A 107 1.03 11.70 -16.28
CA LEU A 107 2.29 12.26 -16.80
C LEU A 107 2.09 13.62 -17.45
N SER A 108 0.92 13.90 -18.07
CA SER A 108 0.64 15.21 -18.67
C SER A 108 0.50 16.36 -17.66
N GLU A 109 0.46 16.07 -16.36
CA GLU A 109 0.50 17.08 -15.29
C GLU A 109 1.94 17.45 -14.87
N ASP A 110 2.93 17.11 -15.67
CA ASP A 110 4.37 17.40 -15.44
C ASP A 110 4.90 16.85 -14.11
N VAL A 111 4.39 15.69 -13.70
CA VAL A 111 4.83 14.97 -12.51
C VAL A 111 5.56 13.66 -12.89
N ARG A 112 6.54 13.28 -12.08
CA ARG A 112 7.17 11.96 -12.21
C ARG A 112 6.22 10.88 -11.75
N VAL A 113 6.12 9.80 -12.50
CA VAL A 113 5.21 8.68 -12.19
C VAL A 113 5.99 7.39 -12.00
N GLY A 114 5.70 6.68 -10.92
CA GLY A 114 6.29 5.38 -10.64
C GLY A 114 5.23 4.33 -10.29
N LEU A 115 5.56 3.07 -10.53
CA LEU A 115 4.75 1.91 -10.17
C LEU A 115 5.61 0.88 -9.45
N VAL A 116 5.25 0.53 -8.23
CA VAL A 116 5.72 -0.70 -7.58
C VAL A 116 4.81 -1.84 -8.02
N LEU A 117 5.36 -2.93 -8.53
CA LEU A 117 4.54 -4.04 -9.02
C LEU A 117 3.79 -4.75 -7.89
N GLY A 118 2.47 -4.83 -8.00
CA GLY A 118 1.58 -5.64 -7.17
C GLY A 118 1.35 -7.05 -7.74
N ASN A 119 0.54 -7.86 -7.06
CA ASN A 119 0.23 -9.21 -7.53
C ASN A 119 -0.74 -9.22 -8.74
N HIS A 120 -1.48 -8.15 -8.94
CA HIS A 120 -2.32 -7.98 -10.14
C HIS A 120 -1.54 -7.41 -11.33
N ASP A 121 -0.32 -6.94 -11.17
CA ASP A 121 0.42 -6.23 -12.24
C ASP A 121 1.24 -7.14 -13.17
N VAL A 122 1.04 -8.45 -13.09
CA VAL A 122 1.69 -9.40 -14.01
C VAL A 122 1.37 -9.03 -15.46
N GLY A 123 2.42 -8.79 -16.27
CA GLY A 123 2.29 -8.44 -17.68
C GLY A 123 1.83 -7.00 -17.97
N ILE A 124 1.88 -6.08 -16.99
CA ILE A 124 1.48 -4.68 -17.19
C ILE A 124 2.57 -3.85 -17.92
N VAL A 125 3.84 -4.14 -17.65
CA VAL A 125 4.99 -3.30 -18.07
C VAL A 125 5.01 -2.94 -19.56
N PRO A 126 4.76 -3.85 -20.53
CA PRO A 126 4.74 -3.52 -21.95
C PRO A 126 3.62 -2.54 -22.35
N HIS A 127 2.70 -2.24 -21.47
CA HIS A 127 1.52 -1.41 -21.72
C HIS A 127 1.55 -0.09 -20.94
N LEU A 128 2.66 0.23 -20.29
CA LEU A 128 2.90 1.51 -19.62
C LEU A 128 3.57 2.50 -20.59
N PRO A 129 3.37 3.82 -20.44
CA PRO A 129 4.25 4.82 -21.00
C PRO A 129 5.71 4.58 -20.56
N ARG A 130 6.67 4.90 -21.41
CA ARG A 130 8.11 4.65 -21.15
C ARG A 130 8.66 5.53 -20.02
N GLU A 131 7.99 6.61 -19.73
CA GLU A 131 8.32 7.59 -18.70
C GLU A 131 7.93 7.11 -17.28
N VAL A 132 7.19 6.00 -17.17
CA VAL A 132 6.82 5.42 -15.87
C VAL A 132 7.98 4.60 -15.32
N ASP A 133 8.50 5.03 -14.16
CA ASP A 133 9.49 4.26 -13.39
C ASP A 133 8.85 2.98 -12.82
N VAL A 134 9.35 1.80 -13.17
CA VAL A 134 8.82 0.53 -12.67
C VAL A 134 9.76 -0.07 -11.62
N TYR A 135 9.21 -0.39 -10.45
CA TYR A 135 9.93 -1.00 -9.34
C TYR A 135 9.42 -2.43 -9.09
N PRO A 136 10.31 -3.37 -8.74
CA PRO A 136 9.92 -4.76 -8.47
C PRO A 136 8.99 -4.87 -7.25
N ALA A 137 8.34 -6.03 -7.09
CA ALA A 137 7.46 -6.34 -5.95
C ALA A 137 8.12 -6.17 -4.57
N GLY A 138 9.46 -6.27 -4.50
CA GLY A 138 10.24 -5.97 -3.29
C GLY A 138 10.26 -4.49 -2.89
N GLY A 139 9.67 -3.62 -3.70
CA GLY A 139 9.48 -2.20 -3.39
C GLY A 139 10.67 -1.30 -3.71
N THR A 140 10.52 -0.05 -3.32
CA THR A 140 11.52 1.02 -3.47
C THR A 140 11.66 1.84 -2.19
N VAL A 141 12.65 2.70 -2.14
CA VAL A 141 12.83 3.67 -1.04
C VAL A 141 12.84 5.08 -1.63
N ARG A 142 11.97 5.94 -1.14
CA ARG A 142 11.90 7.37 -1.45
C ARG A 142 12.05 8.16 -0.16
N ASP A 143 12.99 9.07 -0.14
CA ASP A 143 13.23 9.99 0.99
C ASP A 143 13.25 9.29 2.36
N GLY A 144 13.91 8.14 2.45
CA GLY A 144 14.00 7.35 3.67
C GLY A 144 12.78 6.49 3.99
N VAL A 145 11.70 6.59 3.20
CA VAL A 145 10.49 5.78 3.35
C VAL A 145 10.53 4.57 2.42
N GLY A 146 10.37 3.37 2.96
CA GLY A 146 10.23 2.15 2.20
C GLY A 146 8.80 1.95 1.71
N ILE A 147 8.62 1.76 0.40
CA ILE A 147 7.30 1.63 -0.22
C ILE A 147 7.24 0.30 -0.98
N PHE A 148 6.23 -0.51 -0.71
CA PHE A 148 6.01 -1.80 -1.33
C PHE A 148 4.52 -2.13 -1.38
N HIS A 149 4.11 -3.07 -2.23
CA HIS A 149 2.68 -3.35 -2.32
C HIS A 149 2.14 -4.10 -1.09
N GLY A 150 2.78 -5.16 -0.62
CA GLY A 150 2.33 -5.92 0.55
C GLY A 150 2.01 -7.39 0.30
N HIS A 151 1.97 -7.86 -0.95
CA HIS A 151 1.75 -9.28 -1.29
C HIS A 151 3.03 -10.12 -1.22
N ALA A 152 4.18 -9.50 -1.40
CA ALA A 152 5.50 -10.13 -1.38
C ALA A 152 6.41 -9.52 -0.31
N TRP A 153 7.45 -10.27 0.12
CA TRP A 153 8.44 -9.74 1.04
C TRP A 153 9.16 -8.53 0.44
N PRO A 154 9.22 -7.42 1.17
CA PRO A 154 9.99 -6.28 0.74
C PRO A 154 11.49 -6.60 0.70
N SER A 155 12.21 -5.87 -0.15
CA SER A 155 13.67 -5.98 -0.23
C SER A 155 14.34 -5.57 1.08
N ASN A 156 15.57 -6.04 1.31
CA ASN A 156 16.34 -5.67 2.50
C ASN A 156 16.53 -4.14 2.62
N ARG A 157 16.60 -3.43 1.49
CA ARG A 157 16.68 -1.97 1.48
C ARG A 157 15.41 -1.34 2.04
N VAL A 158 14.24 -1.83 1.62
CA VAL A 158 12.93 -1.39 2.12
C VAL A 158 12.77 -1.72 3.60
N LEU A 159 13.14 -2.94 4.03
CA LEU A 159 13.04 -3.37 5.43
C LEU A 159 13.87 -2.52 6.41
N ARG A 160 14.96 -1.90 5.94
CA ARG A 160 15.84 -1.05 6.76
C ARG A 160 15.34 0.39 6.87
N ALA A 161 14.32 0.78 6.12
CA ALA A 161 13.75 2.12 6.23
C ALA A 161 13.06 2.32 7.60
N ASP A 162 13.14 3.53 8.13
CA ASP A 162 12.51 3.88 9.42
C ASP A 162 10.99 3.86 9.36
N ARG A 163 10.42 4.07 8.18
CA ARG A 163 9.00 4.07 7.92
C ARG A 163 8.69 3.25 6.69
N LEU A 164 7.55 2.54 6.73
CA LEU A 164 7.06 1.74 5.63
C LEU A 164 5.67 2.16 5.21
N VAL A 165 5.43 2.11 3.90
CA VAL A 165 4.12 2.32 3.30
C VAL A 165 3.77 1.09 2.46
N ALA A 166 2.55 0.57 2.63
CA ALA A 166 2.05 -0.59 1.91
C ALA A 166 0.59 -0.40 1.44
N GLY A 167 0.21 -1.10 0.37
CA GLY A 167 -1.17 -1.29 -0.09
C GLY A 167 -1.68 -2.70 0.22
N HIS A 168 -2.38 -3.32 -0.75
CA HIS A 168 -2.78 -4.73 -0.82
C HIS A 168 -3.90 -5.16 0.13
N LEU A 169 -3.97 -4.63 1.33
CA LEU A 169 -4.97 -5.08 2.32
C LEU A 169 -6.35 -4.46 2.11
N HIS A 170 -6.47 -3.40 1.31
CA HIS A 170 -7.69 -2.63 1.16
C HIS A 170 -8.36 -2.39 2.53
N PRO A 171 -7.67 -1.77 3.48
CA PRO A 171 -8.16 -1.70 4.84
C PRO A 171 -9.51 -0.97 4.92
N GLY A 172 -10.44 -1.61 5.60
CA GLY A 172 -11.76 -1.07 5.88
C GLY A 172 -12.14 -1.22 7.34
N PHE A 173 -12.99 -0.33 7.79
CA PHE A 173 -13.59 -0.35 9.10
C PHE A 173 -15.11 -0.43 8.97
N ARG A 174 -15.74 -1.28 9.76
CA ARG A 174 -17.20 -1.41 9.76
C ARG A 174 -17.77 -0.64 10.95
N LEU A 175 -18.53 0.38 10.62
CA LEU A 175 -19.36 1.13 11.56
C LEU A 175 -20.69 0.39 11.80
N ALA A 176 -21.47 0.88 12.75
CA ALA A 176 -22.83 0.38 12.93
C ALA A 176 -23.65 0.65 11.65
N PRO A 177 -24.39 -0.34 11.12
CA PRO A 177 -25.26 -0.12 9.97
C PRO A 177 -26.33 0.93 10.27
N THR A 178 -26.67 1.71 9.23
CA THR A 178 -27.78 2.65 9.27
C THR A 178 -28.73 2.36 8.10
N ALA A 179 -29.93 2.92 8.10
CA ALA A 179 -30.86 2.77 6.98
C ALA A 179 -30.30 3.32 5.66
N ALA A 180 -29.49 4.40 5.73
CA ALA A 180 -28.84 5.01 4.58
C ALA A 180 -27.56 4.27 4.16
N ASP A 181 -26.96 3.47 5.06
CA ASP A 181 -25.73 2.72 4.82
C ASP A 181 -25.79 1.34 5.50
N PRO A 182 -26.48 0.39 4.88
CA PRO A 182 -26.68 -0.96 5.44
C PRO A 182 -25.39 -1.74 5.61
N GLU A 183 -24.35 -1.45 4.82
CA GLU A 183 -23.07 -2.12 4.93
C GLU A 183 -22.18 -1.53 6.03
N GLY A 184 -22.29 -0.25 6.28
CA GLY A 184 -21.48 0.48 7.27
C GLY A 184 -19.97 0.40 7.02
N LYS A 185 -19.55 0.01 5.82
CA LYS A 185 -18.13 -0.15 5.47
C LYS A 185 -17.53 1.19 5.06
N ARG A 186 -16.38 1.52 5.65
CA ARG A 186 -15.57 2.70 5.30
C ARG A 186 -14.17 2.28 5.00
N ARG A 187 -13.57 2.83 3.96
CA ARG A 187 -12.13 2.76 3.73
C ARG A 187 -11.42 3.45 4.89
N CYS A 188 -10.31 2.90 5.34
CA CYS A 188 -9.56 3.49 6.42
C CYS A 188 -8.05 3.35 6.20
N TRP A 189 -7.30 4.21 6.82
CA TRP A 189 -5.86 4.09 7.01
C TRP A 189 -5.59 3.12 8.15
N VAL A 190 -4.52 2.37 8.07
CA VAL A 190 -3.97 1.66 9.22
C VAL A 190 -2.59 2.18 9.50
N ARG A 191 -2.37 2.67 10.71
CA ARG A 191 -1.07 3.09 11.20
C ARG A 191 -0.64 2.16 12.31
N VAL A 192 0.57 1.63 12.20
CA VAL A 192 1.19 0.79 13.22
C VAL A 192 2.40 1.49 13.74
N GLU A 193 2.39 1.81 15.02
CA GLU A 193 3.54 2.31 15.75
C GLU A 193 4.24 1.16 16.46
N ARG A 194 5.55 1.12 16.39
CA ARG A 194 6.37 0.05 16.94
C ARG A 194 7.54 0.62 17.73
N GLU A 195 7.82 -0.01 18.86
CA GLU A 195 9.12 0.14 19.48
C GLU A 195 10.20 -0.56 18.63
N PRO A 196 11.39 0.04 18.48
CA PRO A 196 12.49 -0.62 17.82
C PRO A 196 12.81 -1.95 18.51
N GLU A 197 12.80 -3.05 17.77
CA GLU A 197 13.31 -4.29 18.33
C GLU A 197 14.84 -4.17 18.51
N PRO A 198 15.38 -4.57 19.68
CA PRO A 198 16.83 -4.62 19.83
C PRO A 198 17.42 -5.57 18.80
N ALA A 199 18.51 -5.16 18.16
CA ALA A 199 19.20 -5.96 17.16
C ALA A 199 19.55 -7.34 17.73
N ARG A 200 18.86 -8.37 17.27
CA ARG A 200 19.20 -9.75 17.62
C ARG A 200 20.26 -10.26 16.65
N PRO A 201 21.29 -10.98 17.13
CA PRO A 201 22.33 -11.52 16.26
C PRO A 201 21.71 -12.41 15.18
N LEU A 202 22.08 -12.15 13.93
CA LEU A 202 21.63 -12.79 12.69
C LEU A 202 22.01 -14.28 12.63
N ARG A 203 21.44 -15.13 13.49
CA ARG A 203 21.54 -16.57 13.31
C ARG A 203 20.43 -17.03 12.34
N ARG A 204 20.77 -17.21 11.06
CA ARG A 204 20.02 -17.92 10.03
C ARG A 204 18.72 -17.25 9.51
N ARG A 205 18.64 -15.93 9.36
CA ARG A 205 17.51 -15.31 8.66
C ARG A 205 17.94 -14.80 7.29
N ARG A 206 17.23 -15.20 6.25
CA ARG A 206 17.46 -14.77 4.85
C ARG A 206 17.05 -13.33 4.57
N HIS A 207 16.39 -12.66 5.52
CA HIS A 207 15.88 -11.31 5.40
C HIS A 207 16.40 -10.42 6.51
N ALA A 208 16.64 -9.13 6.20
CA ALA A 208 17.01 -8.13 7.19
C ALA A 208 15.89 -8.00 8.25
N GLU A 209 16.27 -7.61 9.46
CA GLU A 209 15.30 -7.28 10.50
C GLU A 209 14.52 -6.04 10.09
N LEU A 210 13.25 -6.00 10.52
CA LEU A 210 12.37 -4.87 10.25
C LEU A 210 12.82 -3.67 11.09
N GLY A 211 13.42 -2.68 10.43
CA GLY A 211 13.90 -1.44 11.06
C GLY A 211 12.78 -0.43 11.35
N ALA A 212 11.66 -0.54 10.66
CA ALA A 212 10.60 0.45 10.69
C ALA A 212 9.95 0.63 12.07
N ARG A 213 9.87 1.87 12.50
CA ARG A 213 9.13 2.31 13.69
C ARG A 213 7.67 2.60 13.39
N GLU A 214 7.38 2.92 12.14
CA GLU A 214 6.04 3.24 11.68
C GLU A 214 5.73 2.49 10.38
N ILE A 215 4.53 1.94 10.30
CA ILE A 215 4.01 1.30 9.09
C ILE A 215 2.64 1.89 8.81
N VAL A 216 2.45 2.41 7.59
CA VAL A 216 1.17 2.92 7.12
C VAL A 216 0.65 2.01 6.02
N VAL A 217 -0.58 1.51 6.16
CA VAL A 217 -1.29 0.81 5.09
C VAL A 217 -2.28 1.77 4.45
N VAL A 218 -2.08 2.00 3.16
CA VAL A 218 -2.88 2.92 2.35
C VAL A 218 -4.22 2.25 2.00
N PRO A 219 -5.35 2.92 2.15
CA PRO A 219 -6.63 2.41 1.64
C PRO A 219 -6.63 2.32 0.13
N ALA A 220 -7.42 1.39 -0.42
CA ALA A 220 -7.54 1.25 -1.87
C ALA A 220 -7.99 2.55 -2.52
N PHE A 221 -7.28 2.96 -3.60
CA PHE A 221 -7.62 4.17 -4.34
C PHE A 221 -8.97 4.04 -5.03
N ASN A 222 -9.20 2.88 -5.65
CA ASN A 222 -10.47 2.59 -6.32
C ASN A 222 -11.59 2.34 -5.30
N PRO A 223 -12.66 3.14 -5.27
CA PRO A 223 -13.73 3.00 -4.29
C PRO A 223 -14.51 1.69 -4.40
N ILE A 224 -14.51 1.06 -5.57
CA ILE A 224 -15.21 -0.21 -5.81
C ILE A 224 -14.33 -1.45 -5.59
N ALA A 225 -13.06 -1.28 -5.24
CA ALA A 225 -12.13 -2.40 -5.02
C ALA A 225 -12.48 -3.30 -3.82
N GLY A 226 -13.52 -2.96 -3.09
CA GLY A 226 -13.89 -3.65 -1.86
C GLY A 226 -12.95 -3.32 -0.69
N THR A 227 -13.35 -3.71 0.51
CA THR A 227 -12.54 -3.48 1.72
C THR A 227 -12.52 -4.71 2.61
N GLU A 228 -11.37 -4.99 3.23
CA GLU A 228 -11.24 -5.97 4.30
C GLU A 228 -11.57 -5.31 5.65
N SER A 229 -12.67 -5.74 6.30
CA SER A 229 -13.08 -5.17 7.60
C SER A 229 -12.15 -5.64 8.71
N LEU A 230 -11.24 -4.77 9.15
CA LEU A 230 -10.18 -5.10 10.11
C LEU A 230 -10.65 -5.14 11.57
N ASN A 231 -11.77 -4.53 11.88
CA ASN A 231 -12.38 -4.52 13.23
C ASN A 231 -13.29 -5.72 13.52
N ARG A 232 -13.35 -6.72 12.64
CA ARG A 232 -14.08 -7.96 12.91
C ARG A 232 -13.13 -9.06 13.35
N ASN A 233 -13.46 -9.70 14.49
CA ASN A 233 -12.78 -10.89 14.99
C ASN A 233 -13.07 -12.09 14.09
N ARG A 234 -12.44 -12.16 12.92
CA ARG A 234 -12.39 -13.39 12.12
C ARG A 234 -10.95 -13.90 12.09
N PRO A 235 -10.71 -15.19 12.41
CA PRO A 235 -9.39 -15.76 12.22
C PRO A 235 -9.04 -15.65 10.74
N ALA A 236 -7.91 -15.02 10.47
CA ALA A 236 -7.41 -14.76 9.13
C ALA A 236 -6.90 -16.03 8.47
N ARG A 237 -7.78 -16.93 8.05
CA ARG A 237 -7.40 -17.98 7.11
C ARG A 237 -7.09 -17.31 5.76
N GLY A 238 -5.81 -17.30 5.37
CA GLY A 238 -5.36 -16.75 4.08
C GLY A 238 -4.98 -15.26 4.09
N ARG A 239 -4.91 -14.59 5.22
CA ARG A 239 -4.47 -13.19 5.30
C ARG A 239 -3.02 -13.05 4.85
N SER A 240 -2.75 -11.98 4.07
CA SER A 240 -1.43 -11.54 3.67
C SER A 240 -0.41 -11.63 4.83
N PHE A 241 0.83 -11.99 4.53
CA PHE A 241 1.93 -11.98 5.52
C PHE A 241 2.09 -10.60 6.18
N LEU A 242 1.66 -9.53 5.50
CA LEU A 242 1.63 -8.17 6.02
C LEU A 242 0.86 -8.11 7.35
N TYR A 243 -0.29 -8.77 7.43
CA TYR A 243 -1.09 -8.80 8.65
C TYR A 243 -0.37 -9.47 9.82
N GLY A 244 0.16 -10.68 9.62
CA GLY A 244 0.79 -11.47 10.67
C GLY A 244 2.24 -11.07 11.01
N ARG A 245 2.93 -10.39 10.09
CA ARG A 245 4.35 -10.07 10.26
C ARG A 245 4.63 -8.62 10.56
N PHE A 246 3.75 -7.72 10.13
CA PHE A 246 3.92 -6.28 10.28
C PHE A 246 2.89 -5.69 11.24
N LEU A 247 1.60 -5.87 10.97
CA LEU A 247 0.55 -5.23 11.78
C LEU A 247 0.48 -5.80 13.21
N SER A 248 0.80 -7.09 13.41
CA SER A 248 0.76 -7.72 14.73
C SER A 248 1.94 -7.36 15.64
N ARG A 249 2.88 -6.55 15.17
CA ARG A 249 4.12 -6.25 15.89
C ARG A 249 4.13 -4.91 16.62
N GLY A 250 3.02 -4.19 16.60
CA GLY A 250 2.88 -2.89 17.23
C GLY A 250 1.44 -2.61 17.64
N VAL A 251 1.17 -1.39 18.03
CA VAL A 251 -0.18 -0.89 18.24
C VAL A 251 -0.72 -0.40 16.90
N ALA A 252 -1.66 -1.14 16.33
CA ALA A 252 -2.33 -0.75 15.10
C ALA A 252 -3.59 0.07 15.42
N ARG A 253 -3.72 1.24 14.79
CA ARG A 253 -4.91 2.10 14.88
C ARG A 253 -5.47 2.32 13.49
N ALA A 254 -6.77 2.53 13.41
CA ALA A 254 -7.44 2.87 12.16
C ALA A 254 -7.96 4.31 12.19
N TYR A 255 -7.89 4.95 11.02
CA TYR A 255 -8.37 6.31 10.80
C TYR A 255 -9.20 6.34 9.53
N LEU A 256 -10.38 6.96 9.57
CA LEU A 256 -11.18 7.18 8.37
C LEU A 256 -10.48 8.19 7.42
N LEU A 257 -10.98 8.35 6.21
CA LEU A 257 -10.37 9.24 5.22
C LEU A 257 -10.43 10.72 5.64
N ASP A 258 -11.44 11.10 6.42
CA ASP A 258 -11.58 12.43 7.01
C ASP A 258 -10.66 12.69 8.23
N GLY A 259 -9.85 11.68 8.62
CA GLY A 259 -8.95 11.76 9.76
C GLY A 259 -9.55 11.29 11.09
N THR A 260 -10.83 10.91 11.13
CA THR A 260 -11.47 10.40 12.37
C THR A 260 -10.74 9.16 12.87
N ASP A 261 -10.21 9.22 14.10
CA ASP A 261 -9.62 8.07 14.78
C ASP A 261 -10.72 7.12 15.26
N VAL A 262 -10.80 5.94 14.67
CA VAL A 262 -11.77 4.91 15.06
C VAL A 262 -11.21 3.91 16.07
N GLY A 263 -10.00 4.13 16.54
CA GLY A 263 -9.41 3.41 17.66
C GLY A 263 -8.48 2.26 17.26
N PRO A 264 -8.03 1.50 18.27
CA PRO A 264 -7.12 0.39 18.06
C PRO A 264 -7.81 -0.78 17.36
N LEU A 265 -7.05 -1.45 16.48
CA LEU A 265 -7.51 -2.65 15.78
C LEU A 265 -7.23 -3.90 16.62
N PRO A 266 -8.17 -4.85 16.69
CA PRO A 266 -7.99 -6.13 17.37
C PRO A 266 -7.14 -7.07 16.53
N ILE A 267 -5.86 -6.75 16.36
CA ILE A 267 -4.93 -7.59 15.60
C ILE A 267 -4.33 -8.64 16.55
N PRO A 268 -4.59 -9.93 16.32
CA PRO A 268 -4.01 -10.98 17.15
C PRO A 268 -2.48 -10.92 17.09
N LYS A 269 -1.82 -10.93 18.25
CA LYS A 269 -0.37 -11.09 18.29
C LYS A 269 0.00 -12.38 17.57
N ALA A 270 1.05 -12.36 16.74
CA ALA A 270 1.54 -13.56 16.09
C ALA A 270 1.89 -14.59 17.17
N SER A 271 1.19 -15.72 17.21
CA SER A 271 1.56 -16.83 18.06
C SER A 271 2.99 -17.24 17.71
N ALA A 272 3.82 -17.45 18.74
CA ALA A 272 5.14 -18.05 18.54
C ALA A 272 5.00 -19.33 17.73
N PRO A 273 5.89 -19.62 16.76
CA PRO A 273 5.82 -20.87 16.04
C PRO A 273 5.85 -22.01 17.06
N ALA A 274 4.82 -22.86 17.02
CA ALA A 274 4.78 -24.05 17.86
C ALA A 274 6.11 -24.78 17.71
N SER A 275 6.79 -25.01 18.81
CA SER A 275 7.99 -25.83 18.85
C SER A 275 7.58 -27.19 18.32
N ARG A 276 8.10 -27.58 17.15
CA ARG A 276 7.91 -28.94 16.64
C ARG A 276 8.47 -29.89 17.70
N GLY A 277 7.58 -30.44 18.50
CA GLY A 277 7.90 -31.49 19.44
C GLY A 277 8.56 -32.63 18.68
N ALA A 278 9.81 -32.92 19.01
CA ALA A 278 10.56 -34.05 18.51
C ALA A 278 9.89 -35.34 19.04
N THR A 279 8.92 -35.83 18.30
CA THR A 279 8.42 -37.20 18.51
C THR A 279 9.46 -38.15 17.92
N ARG A 280 10.46 -38.42 18.71
CA ARG A 280 11.43 -39.50 18.48
C ARG A 280 10.68 -40.83 18.73
N ALA A 281 10.08 -41.37 17.69
CA ALA A 281 9.58 -42.75 17.74
C ALA A 281 10.76 -43.69 17.97
N ARG A 282 10.86 -44.23 19.17
CA ARG A 282 11.67 -45.42 19.48
C ARG A 282 11.01 -46.58 18.72
N ARG A 283 11.60 -47.00 17.62
CA ARG A 283 11.43 -48.40 17.15
C ARG A 283 12.39 -49.26 17.96
N GLY A 284 11.84 -49.97 18.94
CA GLY A 284 12.47 -51.10 19.56
C GLY A 284 12.04 -52.39 18.85
N ARG A 285 13.00 -53.15 18.51
CA ARG A 285 13.10 -54.59 18.27
C ARG A 285 11.95 -55.31 17.53
#